data_1693e1356cb74ffff0e3549bfcca1120
#
_entry.id   1693e1356cb74ffff0e3549bfcca1120
#
_cell.length_a   1.000
_cell.length_b   1.000
_cell.length_c   1.000
_cell.angle_alpha   90.00
_cell.angle_beta   90.00
_cell.angle_gamma   90.00
#
_symmetry.space_group_name_H-M   'P 1'
#
loop_
_entity.id
_entity.type
_entity.pdbx_description
1 polymer ?
#
loop_
_entity_poly.entity_id
_entity_poly.type
_entity_poly.pdbx_seq_one_letter_code
_entity_poly.pdbx_strand_id
1 'polypeptide(L)'
;MNASVAIQVLPAVKDDDKELCRIVDEVIAYIKSFGLYTVVGPFETTIEGDYDQLMEIVAGCQKVAIKAGCPAVSTYVKIVYKPEGDVLSIDEKISKHNK
;
A
#
# COMPACT_ATOMS: atom_id res chain seq x y z
N MET A 1 -8.18 -4.70 15.12
CA MET A 1 -7.89 -3.77 14.01
C MET A 1 -9.17 -3.40 13.29
N ASN A 2 -9.31 -2.13 12.99
CA ASN A 2 -10.56 -1.61 12.46
C ASN A 2 -10.52 -1.24 10.99
N ALA A 3 -9.39 -1.48 10.31
CA ALA A 3 -9.28 -1.12 8.90
C ALA A 3 -8.28 -2.01 8.13
N SER A 4 -8.48 -2.03 6.83
CA SER A 4 -7.57 -2.66 5.87
C SER A 4 -7.55 -1.79 4.62
N VAL A 5 -6.37 -1.62 4.03
CA VAL A 5 -6.20 -0.82 2.81
C VAL A 5 -5.39 -1.58 1.79
N ALA A 6 -5.78 -1.43 0.52
CA ALA A 6 -4.96 -1.87 -0.59
C ALA A 6 -4.51 -0.62 -1.35
N ILE A 7 -3.22 -0.51 -1.62
CA ILE A 7 -2.60 0.68 -2.22
C ILE A 7 -1.91 0.29 -3.51
N GLN A 8 -2.33 0.88 -4.62
CA GLN A 8 -1.64 0.74 -5.91
C GLN A 8 -1.10 2.09 -6.32
N VAL A 9 0.21 2.22 -6.32
CA VAL A 9 0.91 3.45 -6.68
C VAL A 9 1.40 3.36 -8.11
N LEU A 10 1.05 4.33 -8.92
CA LEU A 10 1.41 4.39 -10.34
C LEU A 10 2.24 5.66 -10.62
N PRO A 11 3.56 5.58 -10.41
CA PRO A 11 4.45 6.71 -10.73
C PRO A 11 4.43 7.04 -12.21
N ALA A 12 4.45 8.33 -12.54
CA ALA A 12 4.55 8.79 -13.93
C ALA A 12 5.99 8.66 -14.39
N VAL A 13 6.33 7.50 -14.91
CA VAL A 13 7.64 7.20 -15.49
C VAL A 13 7.44 6.80 -16.94
N LYS A 14 8.18 7.42 -17.83
CA LYS A 14 8.03 7.20 -19.25
C LYS A 14 9.03 6.14 -19.76
N ASP A 15 8.48 5.02 -20.25
CA ASP A 15 9.23 3.98 -20.95
C ASP A 15 10.48 3.46 -20.22
N ASP A 16 10.43 3.37 -18.88
CA ASP A 16 11.55 2.90 -18.08
C ASP A 16 11.06 2.03 -16.94
N ASP A 17 10.97 0.73 -17.20
CA ASP A 17 10.48 -0.24 -16.22
C ASP A 17 11.40 -0.35 -15.00
N LYS A 18 12.70 -0.16 -15.17
CA LYS A 18 13.63 -0.20 -14.04
C LYS A 18 13.41 0.96 -13.10
N GLU A 19 13.20 2.15 -13.64
CA GLU A 19 12.94 3.35 -12.85
C GLU A 19 11.57 3.24 -12.16
N LEU A 20 10.57 2.72 -12.87
CA LEU A 20 9.24 2.46 -12.31
C LEU A 20 9.36 1.54 -11.09
N CYS A 21 10.03 0.42 -11.24
CA CYS A 21 10.21 -0.55 -10.16
C CYS A 21 10.99 0.06 -8.99
N ARG A 22 12.02 0.86 -9.27
CA ARG A 22 12.82 1.51 -8.23
C ARG A 22 11.94 2.41 -7.36
N ILE A 23 11.10 3.23 -7.98
CA ILE A 23 10.22 4.14 -7.25
C ILE A 23 9.17 3.35 -6.46
N VAL A 24 8.57 2.34 -7.07
CA VAL A 24 7.59 1.48 -6.37
C VAL A 24 8.23 0.78 -5.18
N ASP A 25 9.47 0.30 -5.33
CA ASP A 25 10.20 -0.34 -4.23
C ASP A 25 10.43 0.62 -3.06
N GLU A 26 10.70 1.90 -3.33
CA GLU A 26 10.83 2.92 -2.29
C GLU A 26 9.51 3.10 -1.54
N VAL A 27 8.38 3.11 -2.25
CA VAL A 27 7.06 3.22 -1.62
C VAL A 27 6.76 1.98 -0.77
N ILE A 28 7.07 0.79 -1.28
CA ILE A 28 6.88 -0.47 -0.52
C ILE A 28 7.74 -0.46 0.75
N ALA A 29 8.99 -0.03 0.66
CA ALA A 29 9.87 0.07 1.82
C ALA A 29 9.30 1.03 2.87
N TYR A 30 8.75 2.15 2.43
CA TYR A 30 8.08 3.11 3.31
C TYR A 30 6.90 2.45 4.03
N ILE A 31 6.02 1.76 3.30
CA ILE A 31 4.87 1.07 3.89
C ILE A 31 5.34 0.05 4.94
N LYS A 32 6.34 -0.75 4.61
CA LYS A 32 6.87 -1.77 5.52
C LYS A 32 7.53 -1.20 6.75
N SER A 33 8.01 0.03 6.68
CA SER A 33 8.71 0.67 7.80
C SER A 33 7.83 0.87 9.03
N PHE A 34 6.51 0.82 8.86
CA PHE A 34 5.57 0.95 9.98
C PHE A 34 5.38 -0.34 10.78
N GLY A 35 5.93 -1.46 10.31
CA GLY A 35 5.87 -2.72 11.03
C GLY A 35 4.50 -3.38 11.09
N LEU A 36 3.56 -2.95 10.28
CA LEU A 36 2.24 -3.56 10.19
C LEU A 36 2.28 -4.79 9.28
N TYR A 37 1.31 -5.69 9.44
CA TYR A 37 1.20 -6.83 8.55
C TYR A 37 0.93 -6.34 7.13
N THR A 38 1.81 -6.70 6.22
CA THR A 38 1.85 -6.19 4.84
C THR A 38 1.97 -7.35 3.87
N VAL A 39 1.15 -7.35 2.84
CA VAL A 39 1.25 -8.32 1.74
C VAL A 39 1.46 -7.56 0.44
N VAL A 40 2.61 -7.77 -0.19
CA VAL A 40 2.94 -7.17 -1.47
C VAL A 40 2.46 -8.09 -2.58
N GLY A 41 1.49 -7.62 -3.36
CA GLY A 41 0.96 -8.34 -4.51
C GLY A 41 1.51 -7.80 -5.82
N PRO A 42 1.12 -8.42 -6.95
CA PRO A 42 1.60 -7.98 -8.27
C PRO A 42 1.03 -6.63 -8.72
N PHE A 43 -0.11 -6.24 -8.19
CA PHE A 43 -0.76 -4.98 -8.55
C PHE A 43 -0.84 -3.99 -7.41
N GLU A 44 -0.96 -4.46 -6.19
CA GLU A 44 -1.20 -3.61 -5.03
C GLU A 44 -0.59 -4.20 -3.77
N THR A 45 -0.33 -3.33 -2.81
CA THR A 45 0.14 -3.71 -1.48
C THR A 45 -1.01 -3.56 -0.50
N THR A 46 -1.28 -4.61 0.26
CA THR A 46 -2.37 -4.62 1.24
C THR A 46 -1.78 -4.58 2.65
N ILE A 47 -2.30 -3.69 3.48
CA ILE A 47 -1.92 -3.55 4.88
C ILE A 47 -3.17 -3.51 5.75
N GLU A 48 -3.02 -3.94 6.99
CA GLU A 48 -4.12 -3.92 7.96
C GLU A 48 -3.65 -3.32 9.27
N GLY A 49 -4.55 -2.64 9.96
CA GLY A 49 -4.20 -1.98 11.21
C GLY A 49 -5.25 -0.97 11.65
N ASP A 50 -4.81 0.06 12.36
CA ASP A 50 -5.66 1.16 12.80
C ASP A 50 -5.90 2.14 11.66
N TYR A 51 -7.15 2.55 11.50
CA TYR A 51 -7.58 3.40 10.38
C TYR A 51 -6.76 4.68 10.26
N ASP A 52 -6.57 5.40 11.37
CA ASP A 52 -5.87 6.68 11.33
C ASP A 52 -4.41 6.50 10.89
N GLN A 53 -3.76 5.47 11.39
CA GLN A 53 -2.39 5.15 10.96
C GLN A 53 -2.33 4.74 9.50
N LEU A 54 -3.29 3.94 9.03
CA LEU A 54 -3.34 3.54 7.62
C LEU A 54 -3.54 4.75 6.70
N MET A 55 -4.36 5.72 7.10
CA MET A 55 -4.55 6.94 6.33
C MET A 55 -3.28 7.79 6.28
N GLU A 56 -2.52 7.83 7.37
CA GLU A 56 -1.19 8.48 7.39
C GLU A 56 -0.24 7.82 6.40
N ILE A 57 -0.21 6.50 6.38
CA ILE A 57 0.63 5.74 5.44
C ILE A 57 0.21 6.03 4.00
N VAL A 58 -1.08 6.01 3.71
CA VAL A 58 -1.60 6.33 2.38
C VAL A 58 -1.15 7.73 1.96
N ALA A 59 -1.31 8.71 2.84
CA ALA A 59 -0.92 10.10 2.55
C ALA A 59 0.58 10.23 2.27
N GLY A 60 1.41 9.44 2.92
CA GLY A 60 2.86 9.46 2.74
C GLY A 60 3.36 8.80 1.46
N CYS A 61 2.62 7.84 0.92
CA CYS A 61 3.04 7.08 -0.26
C CYS A 61 3.37 7.98 -1.45
N GLN A 62 2.52 8.96 -1.74
CA GLN A 62 2.70 9.88 -2.87
C GLN A 62 3.95 10.74 -2.66
N LYS A 63 4.15 11.22 -1.44
CA LYS A 63 5.30 12.06 -1.09
C LYS A 63 6.61 11.28 -1.29
N VAL A 64 6.63 10.02 -0.91
CA VAL A 64 7.80 9.15 -1.11
C VAL A 64 8.09 8.96 -2.60
N ALA A 65 7.06 8.71 -3.40
CA ALA A 65 7.21 8.54 -4.85
C ALA A 65 7.78 9.80 -5.51
N ILE A 66 7.28 10.98 -5.16
CA ILE A 66 7.78 12.24 -5.70
C ILE A 66 9.23 12.48 -5.27
N LYS A 67 9.54 12.23 -4.01
CA LYS A 67 10.91 12.35 -3.49
C LYS A 67 11.86 11.37 -4.18
N ALA A 68 11.37 10.21 -4.58
CA ALA A 68 12.16 9.21 -5.31
C ALA A 68 12.45 9.60 -6.74
N GLY A 69 11.78 10.64 -7.28
CA GLY A 69 12.16 11.24 -8.54
C GLY A 69 11.12 11.34 -9.63
N CYS A 70 9.89 10.83 -9.43
CA CYS A 70 8.87 10.98 -10.45
C CYS A 70 8.18 12.35 -10.33
N PRO A 71 7.77 12.94 -11.46
CA PRO A 71 7.14 14.27 -11.44
C PRO A 71 5.68 14.26 -10.98
N ALA A 72 5.03 13.11 -11.05
CA ALA A 72 3.63 12.95 -10.65
C ALA A 72 3.38 11.50 -10.34
N VAL A 73 2.33 11.23 -9.58
CA VAL A 73 1.95 9.86 -9.21
C VAL A 73 0.42 9.78 -9.09
N SER A 74 -0.13 8.68 -9.61
CA SER A 74 -1.54 8.34 -9.40
C SER A 74 -1.61 7.19 -8.41
N THR A 75 -2.57 7.23 -7.50
CA THR A 75 -2.71 6.19 -6.49
C THR A 75 -4.16 5.74 -6.42
N TYR A 76 -4.38 4.44 -6.52
CA TYR A 76 -5.68 3.85 -6.28
C TYR A 76 -5.67 3.19 -4.91
N VAL A 77 -6.68 3.48 -4.10
CA VAL A 77 -6.77 2.98 -2.73
C VAL A 77 -8.14 2.38 -2.49
N LYS A 78 -8.13 1.16 -1.97
CA LYS A 78 -9.35 0.49 -1.51
C LYS A 78 -9.29 0.44 0.00
N ILE A 79 -10.37 0.81 0.66
CA ILE A 79 -10.43 0.92 2.12
C ILE A 79 -11.61 0.12 2.65
N VAL A 80 -11.35 -0.71 3.65
CA VAL A 80 -12.40 -1.28 4.50
C VAL A 80 -12.22 -0.68 5.88
N TYR A 81 -13.25 -0.05 6.39
CA TYR A 81 -13.24 0.57 7.72
C TYR A 81 -14.44 0.09 8.52
N LYS A 82 -14.16 -0.41 9.71
CA LYS A 82 -15.19 -0.87 10.65
C LYS A 82 -14.87 -0.27 12.01
N PRO A 83 -15.53 0.84 12.38
CA PRO A 83 -15.19 1.59 13.60
C PRO A 83 -15.39 0.77 14.88
N GLU A 84 -16.29 -0.19 14.86
CA GLU A 84 -16.53 -1.08 16.01
C GLU A 84 -16.34 -2.53 15.58
N GLY A 85 -15.52 -3.26 16.30
CA GLY A 85 -15.15 -4.63 15.99
C GLY A 85 -13.92 -4.70 15.11
N ASP A 86 -13.75 -5.82 14.43
CA ASP A 86 -12.60 -6.08 13.58
C ASP A 86 -13.01 -6.28 12.13
N VAL A 87 -12.19 -5.81 11.20
CA VAL A 87 -12.32 -6.20 9.80
C VAL A 87 -11.78 -7.62 9.62
N LEU A 88 -12.18 -8.29 8.54
CA LEU A 88 -11.58 -9.56 8.17
C LEU A 88 -10.09 -9.35 7.91
N SER A 89 -9.24 -10.22 8.47
CA SER A 89 -7.80 -10.13 8.23
C SER A 89 -7.46 -10.55 6.80
N ILE A 90 -6.27 -10.14 6.37
CA ILE A 90 -5.73 -10.57 5.08
C ILE A 90 -5.71 -12.10 5.02
N ASP A 91 -5.19 -12.76 6.05
CA ASP A 91 -5.08 -14.22 6.09
C ASP A 91 -6.44 -14.90 6.03
N GLU A 92 -7.44 -14.37 6.73
CA GLU A 92 -8.80 -14.91 6.68
C GLU A 92 -9.37 -14.88 5.26
N LYS A 93 -9.01 -13.86 4.47
CA LYS A 93 -9.53 -13.72 3.12
C LYS A 93 -8.83 -14.61 2.11
N ILE A 94 -7.53 -14.79 2.23
CA ILE A 94 -6.72 -15.36 1.13
C ILE A 94 -6.02 -16.69 1.43
N SER A 95 -5.86 -17.08 2.71
CA SER A 95 -5.03 -18.25 3.05
C SER A 95 -5.48 -19.53 2.35
N LYS A 96 -6.77 -19.75 2.20
CA LYS A 96 -7.30 -20.93 1.53
C LYS A 96 -7.05 -20.95 0.02
N HIS A 97 -6.74 -19.79 -0.56
CA HIS A 97 -6.50 -19.64 -1.99
C HIS A 97 -5.02 -19.65 -2.36
N ASN A 98 -4.14 -19.54 -1.37
CA ASN A 98 -2.69 -19.41 -1.56
C ASN A 98 -1.92 -20.54 -0.87
N LYS A 99 -2.44 -21.75 -1.01
CA LYS A 99 -1.80 -22.95 -0.45
C LYS A 99 -0.70 -23.46 -1.35
#